data_9767c26000d63723fc58dd752d59688f
#
_entry.id   9767c26000d63723fc58dd752d59688f
#
_cell.length_a   1.000
_cell.length_b   1.000
_cell.length_c   1.000
_cell.angle_alpha   90.00
_cell.angle_beta   90.00
_cell.angle_gamma   90.00
#
_symmetry.space_group_name_H-M   'P 1'
#
loop_
_entity.id
_entity.type
_entity.pdbx_description
1 polymer ?
#
loop_
_entity_poly.entity_id
_entity_poly.type
_entity_poly.pdbx_seq_one_letter_code
_entity_poly.pdbx_strand_id
1 'polypeptide(L)'
;CYDRWWEGRKLWGALIANARHIVRDSHVLSNEQREHLIHQVLIFCNLLRDRLRQQTVEPTKFLEHAYLNNSSLNYLNEHINAPQFVLENIQKDLVKALKDGEISDIIYGTLTRHIVELGNIQAGCDRIAGTPLPYSYSVLLHRAVYCFCFILPFSLEAALGIWTPLIVGLIAYMFLGLDALSAQIEEPFGLQENDLPLDSIVRLIERESLSSLGQPLPPIIEAQNNNLL
;
A
#
# COMPACT_ATOMS: atom_id res chain seq x y z
N CYS A 1 12.82 10.58 -4.13
CA CYS A 1 12.43 9.43 -3.28
C CYS A 1 11.32 9.81 -2.30
N TYR A 2 11.49 10.85 -1.46
CA TYR A 2 10.50 11.24 -0.45
C TYR A 2 9.08 11.48 -1.01
N ASP A 3 8.93 12.15 -2.14
CA ASP A 3 7.61 12.41 -2.75
C ASP A 3 6.88 11.11 -3.14
N ARG A 4 7.61 10.09 -3.57
CA ARG A 4 7.03 8.75 -3.87
C ARG A 4 6.50 8.09 -2.62
N TRP A 5 7.30 8.09 -1.54
CA TRP A 5 6.91 7.56 -0.24
C TRP A 5 5.69 8.30 0.31
N TRP A 6 5.70 9.63 0.23
CA TRP A 6 4.59 10.47 0.70
C TRP A 6 3.32 10.27 -0.14
N GLU A 7 3.46 10.11 -1.44
CA GLU A 7 2.34 9.79 -2.33
C GLU A 7 1.74 8.41 -1.99
N GLY A 8 2.57 7.39 -1.79
CA GLY A 8 2.15 6.07 -1.31
C GLY A 8 1.38 6.17 0.00
N ARG A 9 1.88 6.95 0.96
CA ARG A 9 1.23 7.20 2.25
C ARG A 9 -0.15 7.85 2.10
N LYS A 10 -0.27 8.82 1.18
CA LYS A 10 -1.57 9.47 0.88
C LYS A 10 -2.57 8.50 0.25
N LEU A 11 -2.13 7.68 -0.69
CA LEU A 11 -3.00 6.69 -1.34
C LEU A 11 -3.53 5.66 -0.33
N TRP A 12 -2.70 5.17 0.58
CA TRP A 12 -3.14 4.26 1.64
C TRP A 12 -4.03 4.96 2.68
N GLY A 13 -3.81 6.24 2.93
CA GLY A 13 -4.75 7.07 3.71
C GLY A 13 -6.10 7.21 3.03
N ALA A 14 -6.13 7.41 1.72
CA ALA A 14 -7.35 7.46 0.91
C ALA A 14 -8.08 6.11 0.90
N LEU A 15 -7.33 4.98 0.90
CA LEU A 15 -7.90 3.63 1.02
C LEU A 15 -8.69 3.46 2.33
N ILE A 16 -8.11 3.87 3.46
CA ILE A 16 -8.80 3.85 4.77
C ILE A 16 -10.09 4.67 4.70
N ALA A 17 -10.00 5.91 4.19
CA ALA A 17 -11.16 6.80 4.10
C ALA A 17 -12.27 6.22 3.22
N ASN A 18 -11.91 5.67 2.05
CA ASN A 18 -12.88 5.09 1.12
C ASN A 18 -13.51 3.81 1.66
N ALA A 19 -12.75 2.95 2.34
CA ALA A 19 -13.30 1.78 3.04
C ALA A 19 -14.35 2.20 4.10
N ARG A 20 -14.08 3.23 4.89
CA ARG A 20 -15.04 3.80 5.85
C ARG A 20 -16.30 4.35 5.17
N HIS A 21 -16.14 4.98 4.00
CA HIS A 21 -17.28 5.46 3.20
C HIS A 21 -18.15 4.30 2.71
N ILE A 22 -17.53 3.24 2.19
CA ILE A 22 -18.25 2.04 1.74
C ILE A 22 -19.00 1.40 2.90
N VAL A 23 -18.37 1.22 4.05
CA VAL A 23 -19.01 0.64 5.25
C VAL A 23 -20.22 1.46 5.69
N ARG A 24 -20.12 2.80 5.65
CA ARG A 24 -21.22 3.69 6.01
C ARG A 24 -22.34 3.68 4.98
N ASP A 25 -22.01 3.77 3.70
CA ASP A 25 -23.00 3.93 2.64
C ASP A 25 -23.63 2.57 2.25
N SER A 26 -23.02 1.43 2.65
CA SER A 26 -23.58 0.08 2.47
C SER A 26 -24.82 -0.23 3.34
N HIS A 27 -25.17 0.62 4.32
CA HIS A 27 -26.39 0.44 5.14
C HIS A 27 -27.69 0.48 4.33
N VAL A 28 -27.65 0.93 3.09
CA VAL A 28 -28.80 0.91 2.17
C VAL A 28 -29.07 -0.49 1.57
N LEU A 29 -28.08 -1.39 1.67
CA LEU A 29 -28.18 -2.76 1.20
C LEU A 29 -28.83 -3.68 2.25
N SER A 30 -29.28 -4.86 1.82
CA SER A 30 -29.66 -5.91 2.76
C SER A 30 -28.45 -6.34 3.62
N ASN A 31 -28.68 -6.94 4.77
CA ASN A 31 -27.61 -7.35 5.67
C ASN A 31 -26.63 -8.33 4.97
N GLU A 32 -27.16 -9.27 4.18
CA GLU A 32 -26.34 -10.24 3.46
C GLU A 32 -25.48 -9.58 2.37
N GLN A 33 -26.07 -8.69 1.57
CA GLN A 33 -25.35 -7.95 0.54
C GLN A 33 -24.31 -7.00 1.13
N ARG A 34 -24.63 -6.35 2.24
CA ARG A 34 -23.73 -5.48 2.97
C ARG A 34 -22.52 -6.24 3.48
N GLU A 35 -22.75 -7.37 4.13
CA GLU A 35 -21.69 -8.26 4.62
C GLU A 35 -20.81 -8.72 3.48
N HIS A 36 -21.41 -9.20 2.39
CA HIS A 36 -20.68 -9.65 1.21
C HIS A 36 -19.82 -8.53 0.59
N LEU A 37 -20.38 -7.34 0.41
CA LEU A 37 -19.63 -6.19 -0.12
C LEU A 37 -18.43 -5.82 0.76
N ILE A 38 -18.63 -5.75 2.09
CA ILE A 38 -17.58 -5.41 3.03
C ILE A 38 -16.46 -6.46 2.98
N HIS A 39 -16.80 -7.75 2.95
CA HIS A 39 -15.82 -8.83 2.84
C HIS A 39 -15.02 -8.73 1.52
N GLN A 40 -15.66 -8.43 0.40
CA GLN A 40 -14.96 -8.23 -0.88
C GLN A 40 -13.98 -7.03 -0.80
N VAL A 41 -14.36 -5.94 -0.14
CA VAL A 41 -13.46 -4.79 0.08
C VAL A 41 -12.24 -5.18 0.93
N LEU A 42 -12.43 -6.00 1.96
CA LEU A 42 -11.32 -6.51 2.78
C LEU A 42 -10.37 -7.41 1.97
N ILE A 43 -10.92 -8.26 1.11
CA ILE A 43 -10.14 -9.07 0.18
C ILE A 43 -9.33 -8.17 -0.76
N PHE A 44 -9.97 -7.14 -1.33
CA PHE A 44 -9.28 -6.17 -2.19
C PHE A 44 -8.09 -5.53 -1.47
N CYS A 45 -8.25 -5.07 -0.23
CA CYS A 45 -7.17 -4.44 0.55
C CYS A 45 -6.00 -5.39 0.77
N ASN A 46 -6.28 -6.66 1.12
CA ASN A 46 -5.26 -7.68 1.31
C ASN A 46 -4.51 -8.00 0.01
N LEU A 47 -5.27 -8.22 -1.09
CA LEU A 47 -4.68 -8.52 -2.39
C LEU A 47 -3.86 -7.35 -2.95
N LEU A 48 -4.27 -6.10 -2.69
CA LEU A 48 -3.49 -4.93 -3.07
C LEU A 48 -2.15 -4.88 -2.33
N ARG A 49 -2.14 -5.14 -1.01
CA ARG A 49 -0.92 -5.25 -0.21
C ARG A 49 0.01 -6.33 -0.76
N ASP A 50 -0.50 -7.55 -0.95
CA ASP A 50 0.29 -8.70 -1.39
C ASP A 50 0.88 -8.46 -2.79
N ARG A 51 0.09 -7.86 -3.69
CA ARG A 51 0.56 -7.44 -5.02
C ARG A 51 1.71 -6.44 -4.95
N LEU A 52 1.60 -5.40 -4.12
CA LEU A 52 2.63 -4.36 -4.00
C LEU A 52 3.93 -4.90 -3.37
N ARG A 53 3.82 -5.90 -2.50
CA ARG A 53 4.96 -6.63 -1.90
C ARG A 53 5.48 -7.77 -2.76
N GLN A 54 4.90 -7.99 -3.94
CA GLN A 54 5.23 -9.11 -4.83
C GLN A 54 5.15 -10.48 -4.13
N GLN A 55 4.26 -10.59 -3.13
CA GLN A 55 4.00 -11.83 -2.41
C GLN A 55 2.97 -12.67 -3.16
N THR A 56 3.15 -13.99 -3.12
CA THR A 56 2.11 -14.91 -3.61
C THR A 56 0.91 -14.84 -2.70
N VAL A 57 -0.27 -14.73 -3.30
CA VAL A 57 -1.53 -14.76 -2.56
C VAL A 57 -1.64 -16.11 -1.85
N GLU A 58 -1.66 -16.10 -0.51
CA GLU A 58 -1.95 -17.30 0.28
C GLU A 58 -3.47 -17.46 0.43
N PRO A 59 -4.09 -18.38 -0.31
CA PRO A 59 -5.55 -18.58 -0.28
C PRO A 59 -6.08 -18.91 1.12
N THR A 60 -5.27 -19.57 1.93
CA THR A 60 -5.61 -20.00 3.28
C THR A 60 -5.99 -18.85 4.22
N LYS A 61 -5.34 -17.68 4.09
CA LYS A 61 -5.67 -16.51 4.90
C LYS A 61 -7.10 -15.98 4.68
N PHE A 62 -7.63 -16.15 3.48
CA PHE A 62 -9.01 -15.74 3.14
C PHE A 62 -10.06 -16.77 3.51
N LEU A 63 -9.66 -18.07 3.59
CA LEU A 63 -10.55 -19.15 4.01
C LEU A 63 -10.82 -19.11 5.51
N GLU A 64 -9.83 -18.74 6.33
CA GLU A 64 -9.98 -18.64 7.78
C GLU A 64 -11.06 -17.63 8.19
N HIS A 65 -11.32 -16.63 7.37
CA HIS A 65 -12.32 -15.59 7.61
C HIS A 65 -13.63 -15.79 6.83
N ALA A 66 -13.84 -16.94 6.17
CA ALA A 66 -15.03 -17.29 5.38
C ALA A 66 -15.40 -16.27 4.27
N TYR A 67 -14.44 -15.47 3.81
CA TYR A 67 -14.70 -14.39 2.83
C TYR A 67 -14.82 -14.88 1.38
N LEU A 68 -14.31 -16.07 1.06
CA LEU A 68 -14.33 -16.62 -0.29
C LEU A 68 -14.62 -18.13 -0.30
N ASN A 69 -15.31 -18.59 -1.34
CA ASN A 69 -15.45 -20.00 -1.66
C ASN A 69 -14.20 -20.50 -2.39
N ASN A 70 -13.86 -21.79 -2.22
CA ASN A 70 -12.68 -22.43 -2.84
C ASN A 70 -12.58 -22.23 -4.37
N SER A 71 -13.72 -22.16 -5.07
CA SER A 71 -13.75 -21.89 -6.51
C SER A 71 -13.28 -20.48 -6.87
N SER A 72 -13.60 -19.48 -6.04
CA SER A 72 -13.19 -18.09 -6.26
C SER A 72 -11.69 -17.89 -6.02
N LEU A 73 -11.08 -18.67 -5.11
CA LEU A 73 -9.65 -18.61 -4.82
C LEU A 73 -8.77 -19.12 -5.98
N ASN A 74 -9.21 -20.16 -6.68
CA ASN A 74 -8.47 -20.66 -7.85
C ASN A 74 -8.44 -19.61 -8.96
N TYR A 75 -9.53 -18.88 -9.16
CA TYR A 75 -9.59 -17.78 -10.13
C TYR A 75 -8.69 -16.60 -9.75
N LEU A 76 -8.52 -16.29 -8.46
CA LEU A 76 -7.64 -15.21 -8.01
C LEU A 76 -6.17 -15.47 -8.32
N ASN A 77 -5.72 -16.74 -8.23
CA ASN A 77 -4.34 -17.12 -8.54
C ASN A 77 -4.04 -17.13 -10.05
N GLU A 78 -5.06 -17.31 -10.89
CA GLU A 78 -4.93 -17.32 -12.36
C GLU A 78 -5.01 -15.91 -12.96
N HIS A 79 -5.53 -14.92 -12.22
CA HIS A 79 -5.67 -13.55 -12.71
C HIS A 79 -4.39 -12.75 -12.57
N ILE A 80 -3.95 -12.11 -13.66
CA ILE A 80 -2.79 -11.20 -13.69
C ILE A 80 -2.95 -10.03 -12.70
N ASN A 81 -4.21 -9.62 -12.46
CA ASN A 81 -4.54 -8.51 -11.56
C ASN A 81 -5.67 -8.94 -10.60
N ALA A 82 -5.32 -9.67 -9.55
CA ALA A 82 -6.27 -10.18 -8.57
C ALA A 82 -7.11 -9.09 -7.87
N PRO A 83 -6.55 -7.92 -7.44
CA PRO A 83 -7.37 -6.85 -6.88
C PRO A 83 -8.44 -6.34 -7.85
N GLN A 84 -8.09 -6.12 -9.12
CA GLN A 84 -9.04 -5.67 -10.14
C GLN A 84 -10.18 -6.66 -10.35
N PHE A 85 -9.89 -7.96 -10.32
CA PHE A 85 -10.92 -9.00 -10.41
C PHE A 85 -11.97 -8.89 -9.29
N VAL A 86 -11.54 -8.56 -8.06
CA VAL A 86 -12.46 -8.34 -6.94
C VAL A 86 -13.36 -7.12 -7.22
N LEU A 87 -12.79 -6.02 -7.71
CA LEU A 87 -13.58 -4.83 -8.06
C LEU A 87 -14.62 -5.13 -9.15
N GLU A 88 -14.26 -5.96 -10.14
CA GLU A 88 -15.21 -6.40 -11.17
C GLU A 88 -16.35 -7.24 -10.58
N ASN A 89 -16.08 -8.10 -9.61
CA ASN A 89 -17.12 -8.88 -8.95
C ASN A 89 -18.05 -8.00 -8.12
N ILE A 90 -17.51 -7.05 -7.34
CA ILE A 90 -18.31 -6.05 -6.64
C ILE A 90 -19.22 -5.30 -7.63
N GLN A 91 -18.66 -4.88 -8.75
CA GLN A 91 -19.43 -4.16 -9.78
C GLN A 91 -20.55 -5.03 -10.38
N LYS A 92 -20.29 -6.33 -10.62
CA LYS A 92 -21.32 -7.28 -11.10
C LYS A 92 -22.45 -7.45 -10.09
N ASP A 93 -22.13 -7.55 -8.80
CA ASP A 93 -23.12 -7.69 -7.73
C ASP A 93 -23.99 -6.44 -7.63
N LEU A 94 -23.40 -5.24 -7.72
CA LEU A 94 -24.15 -3.99 -7.74
C LEU A 94 -25.06 -3.85 -8.97
N VAL A 95 -24.59 -4.27 -10.15
CA VAL A 95 -25.39 -4.28 -11.37
C VAL A 95 -26.56 -5.26 -11.24
N LYS A 96 -26.34 -6.41 -10.61
CA LYS A 96 -27.40 -7.39 -10.35
C LYS A 96 -28.46 -6.79 -9.42
N ALA A 97 -28.05 -6.23 -8.28
CA ALA A 97 -28.96 -5.58 -7.33
C ALA A 97 -29.78 -4.44 -7.97
N LEU A 98 -29.19 -3.68 -8.90
CA LEU A 98 -29.89 -2.65 -9.67
C LEU A 98 -30.93 -3.27 -10.60
N LYS A 99 -30.59 -4.33 -11.37
CA LYS A 99 -31.50 -5.01 -12.29
C LYS A 99 -32.65 -5.71 -11.57
N ASP A 100 -32.39 -6.23 -10.38
CA ASP A 100 -33.39 -6.89 -9.54
C ASP A 100 -34.30 -5.87 -8.82
N GLY A 101 -34.01 -4.56 -8.97
CA GLY A 101 -34.80 -3.47 -8.37
C GLY A 101 -34.57 -3.31 -6.87
N GLU A 102 -33.54 -3.91 -6.29
CA GLU A 102 -33.21 -3.86 -4.88
C GLU A 102 -32.59 -2.52 -4.47
N ILE A 103 -31.89 -1.85 -5.40
CA ILE A 103 -31.30 -0.51 -5.22
C ILE A 103 -31.73 0.42 -6.35
N SER A 104 -31.80 1.72 -6.08
CA SER A 104 -32.07 2.75 -7.08
C SER A 104 -30.82 3.14 -7.87
N ASP A 105 -31.00 3.78 -9.04
CA ASP A 105 -29.90 4.33 -9.85
C ASP A 105 -29.00 5.28 -9.04
N ILE A 106 -29.58 6.06 -8.12
CA ILE A 106 -28.84 7.01 -7.27
C ILE A 106 -27.92 6.25 -6.32
N ILE A 107 -28.43 5.20 -5.66
CA ILE A 107 -27.66 4.36 -4.74
C ILE A 107 -26.57 3.62 -5.50
N TYR A 108 -26.89 3.02 -6.64
CA TYR A 108 -25.94 2.39 -7.54
C TYR A 108 -24.80 3.37 -7.92
N GLY A 109 -25.13 4.58 -8.34
CA GLY A 109 -24.13 5.60 -8.68
C GLY A 109 -23.25 6.00 -7.50
N THR A 110 -23.81 6.06 -6.29
CA THR A 110 -23.04 6.36 -5.06
C THR A 110 -22.05 5.25 -4.74
N LEU A 111 -22.49 3.99 -4.73
CA LEU A 111 -21.64 2.83 -4.42
C LEU A 111 -20.57 2.63 -5.51
N THR A 112 -20.95 2.75 -6.78
CA THR A 112 -19.99 2.64 -7.91
C THR A 112 -18.88 3.69 -7.84
N ARG A 113 -19.16 4.91 -7.35
CA ARG A 113 -18.12 5.93 -7.17
C ARG A 113 -17.03 5.47 -6.20
N HIS A 114 -17.40 4.76 -5.14
CA HIS A 114 -16.42 4.20 -4.20
C HIS A 114 -15.56 3.11 -4.85
N ILE A 115 -16.15 2.29 -5.72
CA ILE A 115 -15.41 1.25 -6.46
C ILE A 115 -14.42 1.89 -7.45
N VAL A 116 -14.84 2.95 -8.14
CA VAL A 116 -13.93 3.72 -9.01
C VAL A 116 -12.77 4.31 -8.21
N GLU A 117 -13.02 4.82 -7.00
CA GLU A 117 -11.97 5.37 -6.14
C GLU A 117 -10.99 4.28 -5.65
N LEU A 118 -11.46 3.08 -5.32
CA LEU A 118 -10.58 1.93 -5.04
C LEU A 118 -9.68 1.62 -6.25
N GLY A 119 -10.23 1.65 -7.46
CA GLY A 119 -9.47 1.47 -8.70
C GLY A 119 -8.42 2.56 -8.92
N ASN A 120 -8.75 3.83 -8.65
CA ASN A 120 -7.82 4.96 -8.72
C ASN A 120 -6.66 4.80 -7.73
N ILE A 121 -6.96 4.38 -6.50
CA ILE A 121 -5.95 4.12 -5.47
C ILE A 121 -5.02 2.99 -5.92
N GLN A 122 -5.57 1.88 -6.42
CA GLN A 122 -4.78 0.78 -6.97
C GLN A 122 -3.87 1.26 -8.09
N ALA A 123 -4.41 1.97 -9.09
CA ALA A 123 -3.64 2.48 -10.21
C ALA A 123 -2.52 3.43 -9.77
N GLY A 124 -2.78 4.27 -8.76
CA GLY A 124 -1.77 5.12 -8.14
C GLY A 124 -0.65 4.32 -7.49
N CYS A 125 -0.98 3.27 -6.73
CA CYS A 125 -0.01 2.38 -6.11
C CYS A 125 0.80 1.59 -7.16
N ASP A 126 0.13 1.02 -8.17
CA ASP A 126 0.77 0.29 -9.27
C ASP A 126 1.74 1.21 -10.05
N ARG A 127 1.39 2.49 -10.25
CA ARG A 127 2.29 3.47 -10.86
C ARG A 127 3.55 3.70 -10.03
N ILE A 128 3.42 3.86 -8.71
CA ILE A 128 4.56 4.01 -7.82
C ILE A 128 5.44 2.76 -7.86
N ALA A 129 4.86 1.58 -7.75
CA ALA A 129 5.60 0.32 -7.75
C ALA A 129 6.25 0.03 -9.11
N GLY A 130 5.56 0.31 -10.23
CA GLY A 130 6.00 -0.04 -11.59
C GLY A 130 6.92 0.98 -12.27
N THR A 131 7.09 2.19 -11.72
CA THR A 131 7.95 3.23 -12.32
C THR A 131 9.02 3.67 -11.33
N PRO A 132 10.15 2.90 -11.19
CA PRO A 132 11.28 3.31 -10.36
C PRO A 132 11.90 4.60 -10.89
N LEU A 133 12.76 5.23 -10.09
CA LEU A 133 13.53 6.39 -10.54
C LEU A 133 14.41 6.02 -11.74
N PRO A 134 14.63 6.95 -12.69
CA PRO A 134 15.49 6.67 -13.83
C PRO A 134 16.89 6.26 -13.36
N TYR A 135 17.35 5.09 -13.78
CA TYR A 135 18.64 4.50 -13.41
C TYR A 135 19.81 5.47 -13.59
N SER A 136 19.80 6.24 -14.69
CA SER A 136 20.85 7.23 -14.99
C SER A 136 20.96 8.30 -13.91
N TYR A 137 19.84 8.70 -13.29
CA TYR A 137 19.80 9.71 -12.24
C TYR A 137 20.43 9.18 -10.93
N SER A 138 20.05 7.97 -10.52
CA SER A 138 20.61 7.33 -9.32
C SER A 138 22.11 7.09 -9.47
N VAL A 139 22.58 6.58 -10.63
CA VAL A 139 24.00 6.39 -10.90
C VAL A 139 24.78 7.68 -10.88
N LEU A 140 24.22 8.76 -11.48
CA LEU A 140 24.90 10.06 -11.50
C LEU A 140 25.05 10.62 -10.07
N LEU A 141 24.00 10.51 -9.25
CA LEU A 141 24.01 10.97 -7.88
C LEU A 141 25.06 10.24 -7.04
N HIS A 142 25.07 8.90 -7.09
CA HIS A 142 26.06 8.09 -6.38
C HIS A 142 27.49 8.45 -6.80
N ARG A 143 27.76 8.55 -8.12
CA ARG A 143 29.09 8.92 -8.62
C ARG A 143 29.50 10.32 -8.15
N ALA A 144 28.56 11.28 -8.12
CA ALA A 144 28.85 12.62 -7.66
C ALA A 144 29.23 12.63 -6.17
N VAL A 145 28.50 11.89 -5.31
CA VAL A 145 28.81 11.75 -3.89
C VAL A 145 30.18 11.13 -3.68
N TYR A 146 30.51 10.03 -4.35
CA TYR A 146 31.84 9.40 -4.25
C TYR A 146 32.96 10.30 -4.74
N CYS A 147 32.80 10.98 -5.88
CA CYS A 147 33.77 11.94 -6.38
C CYS A 147 33.98 13.08 -5.39
N PHE A 148 32.91 13.63 -4.83
CA PHE A 148 32.97 14.71 -3.84
C PHE A 148 33.75 14.26 -2.59
N CYS A 149 33.39 13.11 -2.02
CA CYS A 149 34.09 12.58 -0.83
C CYS A 149 35.56 12.26 -1.11
N PHE A 150 35.91 11.85 -2.33
CA PHE A 150 37.29 11.58 -2.70
C PHE A 150 38.15 12.86 -2.86
N ILE A 151 37.58 13.93 -3.42
CA ILE A 151 38.29 15.21 -3.64
C ILE A 151 38.38 16.05 -2.35
N LEU A 152 37.41 15.89 -1.46
CA LEU A 152 37.28 16.71 -0.24
C LEU A 152 38.56 16.77 0.64
N PRO A 153 39.30 15.66 0.91
CA PRO A 153 40.51 15.68 1.71
C PRO A 153 41.57 16.63 1.13
N PHE A 154 41.77 16.60 -0.19
CA PHE A 154 42.77 17.44 -0.86
C PHE A 154 42.43 18.92 -0.78
N SER A 155 41.16 19.27 -0.73
CA SER A 155 40.70 20.65 -0.62
C SER A 155 40.82 21.20 0.79
N LEU A 156 40.69 20.35 1.81
CA LEU A 156 40.64 20.75 3.22
C LEU A 156 42.01 20.64 3.95
N GLU A 157 42.98 19.91 3.37
CA GLU A 157 44.28 19.67 4.02
C GLU A 157 44.98 20.96 4.42
N ALA A 158 45.04 21.96 3.53
CA ALA A 158 45.70 23.23 3.78
C ALA A 158 45.06 24.05 4.91
N ALA A 159 43.76 23.89 5.14
CA ALA A 159 43.00 24.64 6.15
C ALA A 159 42.95 23.94 7.51
N LEU A 160 42.85 22.60 7.52
CA LEU A 160 42.56 21.81 8.73
C LEU A 160 43.71 20.93 9.19
N GLY A 161 44.73 20.69 8.36
CA GLY A 161 45.90 19.88 8.69
C GLY A 161 45.50 18.52 9.27
N ILE A 162 45.95 18.20 10.49
CA ILE A 162 45.72 16.93 11.18
C ILE A 162 44.24 16.60 11.45
N TRP A 163 43.36 17.60 11.47
CA TRP A 163 41.91 17.42 11.67
C TRP A 163 41.16 17.03 10.41
N THR A 164 41.81 17.11 9.24
CA THR A 164 41.21 16.79 7.94
C THR A 164 40.53 15.43 7.92
N PRO A 165 41.14 14.30 8.37
CA PRO A 165 40.49 12.99 8.32
C PRO A 165 39.20 12.89 9.12
N LEU A 166 39.16 13.54 10.29
CA LEU A 166 37.98 13.53 11.15
C LEU A 166 36.82 14.27 10.50
N ILE A 167 37.07 15.47 9.97
CA ILE A 167 36.02 16.28 9.32
C ILE A 167 35.54 15.65 8.03
N VAL A 168 36.45 15.13 7.19
CA VAL A 168 36.11 14.43 5.97
C VAL A 168 35.31 13.15 6.25
N GLY A 169 35.73 12.38 7.28
CA GLY A 169 34.98 11.18 7.70
C GLY A 169 33.55 11.50 8.15
N LEU A 170 33.36 12.60 8.92
CA LEU A 170 32.03 13.04 9.34
C LEU A 170 31.16 13.45 8.14
N ILE A 171 31.72 14.24 7.22
CA ILE A 171 31.00 14.69 6.02
C ILE A 171 30.64 13.49 5.12
N ALA A 172 31.60 12.58 4.90
CA ALA A 172 31.37 11.38 4.11
C ALA A 172 30.26 10.50 4.74
N TYR A 173 30.30 10.31 6.05
CA TYR A 173 29.26 9.59 6.78
C TYR A 173 27.87 10.21 6.57
N MET A 174 27.75 11.53 6.63
CA MET A 174 26.47 12.22 6.41
C MET A 174 25.97 12.04 4.98
N PHE A 175 26.83 12.22 3.97
CA PHE A 175 26.42 12.08 2.56
C PHE A 175 26.06 10.64 2.19
N LEU A 176 26.89 9.67 2.59
CA LEU A 176 26.61 8.26 2.32
C LEU A 176 25.42 7.75 3.11
N GLY A 177 25.22 8.24 4.34
CA GLY A 177 24.02 7.91 5.13
C GLY A 177 22.75 8.46 4.51
N LEU A 178 22.78 9.70 3.99
CA LEU A 178 21.64 10.29 3.29
C LEU A 178 21.32 9.54 1.98
N ASP A 179 22.34 9.11 1.27
CA ASP A 179 22.20 8.31 0.05
C ASP A 179 21.56 6.95 0.35
N ALA A 180 22.02 6.24 1.38
CA ALA A 180 21.47 4.98 1.83
C ALA A 180 20.01 5.13 2.28
N LEU A 181 19.67 6.19 3.03
CA LEU A 181 18.31 6.49 3.45
C LEU A 181 17.40 6.78 2.23
N SER A 182 17.92 7.53 1.25
CA SER A 182 17.19 7.85 0.02
C SER A 182 16.85 6.58 -0.77
N ALA A 183 17.76 5.62 -0.83
CA ALA A 183 17.55 4.33 -1.49
C ALA A 183 16.45 3.50 -0.79
N GLN A 184 16.42 3.50 0.54
CA GLN A 184 15.37 2.78 1.29
C GLN A 184 13.97 3.35 1.04
N ILE A 185 13.79 4.67 1.05
CA ILE A 185 12.47 5.28 0.85
C ILE A 185 12.04 5.34 -0.63
N GLU A 186 12.85 4.85 -1.55
CA GLU A 186 12.51 4.78 -2.98
C GLU A 186 11.40 3.75 -3.23
N GLU A 187 11.39 2.62 -2.50
CA GLU A 187 10.41 1.53 -2.62
C GLU A 187 9.50 1.48 -1.39
N PRO A 188 8.44 2.33 -1.32
CA PRO A 188 7.69 2.54 -0.08
C PRO A 188 6.82 1.36 0.36
N PHE A 189 6.64 0.33 -0.45
CA PHE A 189 5.72 -0.78 -0.20
C PHE A 189 6.41 -2.09 0.21
N GLY A 190 7.72 -2.06 0.43
CA GLY A 190 8.51 -3.23 0.83
C GLY A 190 8.29 -3.68 2.29
N LEU A 191 9.33 -4.29 2.85
CA LEU A 191 9.35 -4.83 4.23
C LEU A 191 10.50 -4.24 5.06
N GLN A 192 11.12 -3.15 4.61
CA GLN A 192 12.21 -2.49 5.34
C GLN A 192 11.65 -1.57 6.43
N GLU A 193 12.51 -1.19 7.37
CA GLU A 193 12.13 -0.40 8.56
C GLU A 193 11.47 0.95 8.23
N ASN A 194 11.81 1.54 7.08
CA ASN A 194 11.29 2.84 6.65
C ASN A 194 10.12 2.72 5.65
N ASP A 195 9.68 1.51 5.34
CA ASP A 195 8.58 1.29 4.42
C ASP A 195 7.22 1.57 5.10
N LEU A 196 6.18 1.68 4.28
CA LEU A 196 4.85 1.94 4.80
C LEU A 196 4.28 0.70 5.52
N PRO A 197 3.67 0.87 6.70
CA PRO A 197 3.14 -0.24 7.50
C PRO A 197 1.83 -0.78 6.93
N LEU A 198 1.90 -1.43 5.76
CA LEU A 198 0.73 -1.87 5.02
C LEU A 198 -0.11 -2.89 5.79
N ASP A 199 0.53 -3.82 6.54
CA ASP A 199 -0.19 -4.81 7.35
C ASP A 199 -1.01 -4.16 8.45
N SER A 200 -0.44 -3.16 9.12
CA SER A 200 -1.14 -2.42 10.17
C SER A 200 -2.32 -1.62 9.61
N ILE A 201 -2.17 -1.05 8.39
CA ILE A 201 -3.24 -0.30 7.72
C ILE A 201 -4.37 -1.26 7.31
N VAL A 202 -4.05 -2.39 6.69
CA VAL A 202 -5.04 -3.41 6.33
C VAL A 202 -5.75 -3.94 7.58
N ARG A 203 -5.00 -4.23 8.65
CA ARG A 203 -5.56 -4.67 9.93
C ARG A 203 -6.50 -3.63 10.55
N LEU A 204 -6.18 -2.35 10.43
CA LEU A 204 -7.06 -1.27 10.88
C LEU A 204 -8.39 -1.28 10.11
N ILE A 205 -8.34 -1.32 8.77
CA ILE A 205 -9.53 -1.39 7.91
C ILE A 205 -10.37 -2.62 8.25
N GLU A 206 -9.73 -3.77 8.42
CA GLU A 206 -10.37 -5.04 8.77
C GLU A 206 -11.12 -4.93 10.10
N ARG A 207 -10.46 -4.46 11.15
CA ARG A 207 -11.08 -4.31 12.47
C ARG A 207 -12.25 -3.34 12.49
N GLU A 208 -12.13 -2.19 11.82
CA GLU A 208 -13.20 -1.20 11.73
C GLU A 208 -14.41 -1.75 10.96
N SER A 209 -14.15 -2.44 9.85
CA SER A 209 -15.19 -3.03 9.00
C SER A 209 -15.92 -4.17 9.70
N LEU A 210 -15.20 -5.10 10.33
CA LEU A 210 -15.79 -6.21 11.09
C LEU A 210 -16.54 -5.73 12.34
N SER A 211 -16.04 -4.69 13.02
CA SER A 211 -16.76 -4.05 14.12
C SER A 211 -18.12 -3.51 13.69
N SER A 212 -18.20 -2.93 12.49
CA SER A 212 -19.47 -2.43 11.92
C SER A 212 -20.46 -3.55 11.58
N LEU A 213 -19.97 -4.78 11.35
CA LEU A 213 -20.77 -5.98 11.11
C LEU A 213 -21.12 -6.72 12.43
N GLY A 214 -20.54 -6.32 13.56
CA GLY A 214 -20.68 -7.03 14.83
C GLY A 214 -19.97 -8.37 14.87
N GLN A 215 -18.95 -8.57 13.99
CA GLN A 215 -18.16 -9.78 13.91
C GLN A 215 -16.93 -9.77 14.84
N PRO A 216 -16.36 -10.95 15.18
CA PRO A 216 -15.15 -11.02 15.99
C PRO A 216 -13.98 -10.22 15.38
N LEU A 217 -13.26 -9.49 16.23
CA LEU A 217 -12.16 -8.64 15.78
C LEU A 217 -10.83 -9.38 15.84
N PRO A 218 -10.04 -9.39 14.76
CA PRO A 218 -8.68 -9.93 14.81
C PRO A 218 -7.79 -9.11 15.75
N PRO A 219 -6.71 -9.70 16.32
CA PRO A 219 -5.80 -8.99 17.21
C PRO A 219 -5.13 -7.80 16.50
N ILE A 220 -4.76 -6.79 17.28
CA ILE A 220 -3.98 -5.66 16.78
C ILE A 220 -2.57 -6.16 16.45
N ILE A 221 -1.99 -5.65 15.37
CA ILE A 221 -0.58 -5.87 15.07
C ILE A 221 0.21 -4.89 15.95
N GLU A 222 0.98 -5.45 16.88
CA GLU A 222 1.86 -4.68 17.74
C GLU A 222 3.21 -4.43 17.04
N ALA A 223 3.80 -3.26 17.31
CA ALA A 223 5.13 -2.95 16.80
C ALA A 223 6.17 -3.91 17.39
N GLN A 224 6.89 -4.63 16.54
CA GLN A 224 8.05 -5.42 16.94
C GLN A 224 9.32 -4.57 16.76
N ASN A 225 10.09 -4.36 17.83
CA ASN A 225 11.33 -3.54 17.81
C ASN A 225 11.14 -2.12 17.23
N ASN A 226 10.03 -1.44 17.54
CA ASN A 226 9.61 -0.14 16.99
C ASN A 226 9.25 -0.16 15.50
N ASN A 227 9.17 -1.30 14.84
CA ASN A 227 8.67 -1.44 13.48
C ASN A 227 7.23 -1.93 13.47
N LEU A 228 6.38 -1.15 12.81
CA LEU A 228 5.03 -1.53 12.38
C LEU A 228 5.13 -1.89 10.89
N LEU A 229 5.25 -3.15 10.58
CA LEU A 229 5.21 -3.62 9.18
C LEU A 229 3.79 -3.98 8.78
#